data_9ec4d5977e10bd27f768961df65acd2c
#
_entry.id   9ec4d5977e10bd27f768961df65acd2c
#
_cell.length_a   1.000
_cell.length_b   1.000
_cell.length_c   1.000
_cell.angle_alpha   90.00
_cell.angle_beta   90.00
_cell.angle_gamma   90.00
#
_symmetry.space_group_name_H-M   'P 1'
#
loop_
_entity.id
_entity.type
_entity.pdbx_description
1 polymer ?
#
loop_
_entity_poly.entity_id
_entity_poly.type
_entity_poly.pdbx_seq_one_letter_code
_entity_poly.pdbx_strand_id
1 'polypeptide(L)'
;MSSQQFAQFSHLTTESRARALAEMSSGTELDVLVIGGGITGAGIALDAATRGLRTGIVEAGDWAAGTSAWSSKLIHGGLRYLYNLDFKLVTEALKERGLLLEKIAPHLVHAQPFLWPLKTPVIERSYSAIGIGMYDALAYFGSRGKKGVPSQRHFTKKGTKTVFPDIKDSAFTGAIQFYDARVDDARLVVDVVRTASGYGALAASRTQVVDIDKDTSGKVVGARLADLESGQELTVKAKHIINATGVWTEESESLASPDAGLEVLASKGIHIVVPRDRIQATSGIFTKTEKSVLFIIPWQRYWIIGTTDTPYTEDRERPVATRQDIDYVLEQANKLIANPLTHDDIIGTYSGLRPLLQPKVKGDGAQSTKVSREHTVTEVSPGMSAIAGGKLTTYRVMAADAVDFALGDRAQERPSVTETIALVGAEGYRAIEAGRDRYAQRYGWDEDRITHLLERYGAQIEDLGALIDADPDLGKPLKHAPQFLRADVVFALRYEGVLHLEDVLVRRVRLDLEQRDRGLAAAPEILEIMRSELNWDDAKVARELALYTERVKAIREAESTSTDAEASAKIVAVDPVAPRRKLNVQHH
;
A
#
# COMPACT_ATOMS: atom_id res chain seq x y z
N MET A 1 1.92 -17.75 -22.52
CA MET A 1 1.56 -16.36 -22.94
C MET A 1 2.80 -15.73 -23.54
N SER A 2 2.68 -15.01 -24.68
CA SER A 2 3.80 -14.26 -25.26
C SER A 2 4.04 -12.98 -24.47
N SER A 3 5.28 -12.42 -24.53
CA SER A 3 5.61 -11.15 -23.87
C SER A 3 4.70 -10.00 -24.32
N GLN A 4 4.28 -9.99 -25.58
CA GLN A 4 3.36 -9.00 -26.12
C GLN A 4 1.94 -9.13 -25.53
N GLN A 5 1.44 -10.35 -25.38
CA GLN A 5 0.15 -10.58 -24.73
C GLN A 5 0.19 -10.21 -23.24
N PHE A 6 1.29 -10.54 -22.53
CA PHE A 6 1.47 -10.11 -21.14
C PHE A 6 1.42 -8.59 -21.01
N ALA A 7 2.18 -7.86 -21.86
CA ALA A 7 2.18 -6.40 -21.84
C ALA A 7 0.77 -5.84 -22.06
N GLN A 8 0.05 -6.32 -23.07
CA GLN A 8 -1.32 -5.88 -23.37
C GLN A 8 -2.30 -6.13 -22.21
N PHE A 9 -2.25 -7.30 -21.59
CA PHE A 9 -3.15 -7.63 -20.49
C PHE A 9 -2.77 -6.94 -19.17
N SER A 10 -1.52 -6.52 -19.01
CA SER A 10 -1.08 -5.75 -17.83
C SER A 10 -1.54 -4.28 -17.84
N HIS A 11 -2.22 -3.83 -18.89
CA HIS A 11 -2.80 -2.49 -18.96
C HIS A 11 -4.19 -2.50 -18.34
N LEU A 12 -4.33 -1.79 -17.22
CA LEU A 12 -5.63 -1.55 -16.60
C LEU A 12 -6.26 -0.31 -17.24
N THR A 13 -7.21 -0.51 -18.12
CA THR A 13 -7.96 0.55 -18.81
C THR A 13 -9.45 0.42 -18.51
N THR A 14 -10.25 1.41 -18.90
CA THR A 14 -11.72 1.32 -18.83
C THR A 14 -12.24 0.14 -19.64
N GLU A 15 -11.63 -0.14 -20.81
CA GLU A 15 -12.01 -1.26 -21.69
C GLU A 15 -11.61 -2.61 -21.08
N SER A 16 -10.40 -2.70 -20.47
CA SER A 16 -9.96 -3.93 -19.81
C SER A 16 -10.84 -4.26 -18.59
N ARG A 17 -11.27 -3.22 -17.83
CA ARG A 17 -12.23 -3.35 -16.73
C ARG A 17 -13.60 -3.84 -17.24
N ALA A 18 -14.14 -3.21 -18.29
CA ALA A 18 -15.42 -3.62 -18.87
C ALA A 18 -15.38 -5.06 -19.38
N ARG A 19 -14.30 -5.45 -20.07
CA ARG A 19 -14.05 -6.83 -20.49
C ARG A 19 -14.00 -7.78 -19.31
N ALA A 20 -13.27 -7.44 -18.24
CA ALA A 20 -13.18 -8.27 -17.03
C ALA A 20 -14.56 -8.51 -16.41
N LEU A 21 -15.40 -7.48 -16.28
CA LEU A 21 -16.76 -7.61 -15.76
C LEU A 21 -17.63 -8.50 -16.68
N ALA A 22 -17.57 -8.31 -18.00
CA ALA A 22 -18.29 -9.13 -18.96
C ALA A 22 -17.86 -10.60 -18.92
N GLU A 23 -16.55 -10.88 -18.82
CA GLU A 23 -16.05 -12.24 -18.74
C GLU A 23 -16.38 -12.92 -17.40
N MET A 24 -16.31 -12.21 -16.29
CA MET A 24 -16.70 -12.73 -14.97
C MET A 24 -18.19 -13.07 -14.92
N SER A 25 -19.04 -12.27 -15.57
CA SER A 25 -20.51 -12.47 -15.60
C SER A 25 -21.00 -13.33 -16.77
N SER A 26 -20.12 -13.88 -17.61
CA SER A 26 -20.48 -14.69 -18.78
C SER A 26 -21.13 -16.06 -18.44
N GLY A 27 -21.20 -16.42 -17.17
CA GLY A 27 -21.66 -17.73 -16.70
C GLY A 27 -20.55 -18.78 -16.62
N THR A 28 -19.34 -18.48 -17.13
CA THR A 28 -18.17 -19.36 -16.96
C THR A 28 -17.63 -19.23 -15.55
N GLU A 29 -17.52 -20.38 -14.86
CA GLU A 29 -17.10 -20.44 -13.47
C GLU A 29 -15.61 -20.06 -13.31
N LEU A 30 -15.32 -19.17 -12.36
CA LEU A 30 -13.96 -18.89 -11.89
C LEU A 30 -13.46 -20.03 -10.98
N ASP A 31 -12.16 -20.29 -10.99
CA ASP A 31 -11.56 -21.15 -9.96
C ASP A 31 -11.50 -20.38 -8.63
N VAL A 32 -11.14 -19.09 -8.68
CA VAL A 32 -11.04 -18.21 -7.51
C VAL A 32 -11.61 -16.82 -7.83
N LEU A 33 -12.47 -16.31 -6.95
CA LEU A 33 -12.85 -14.91 -6.89
C LEU A 33 -12.24 -14.26 -5.64
N VAL A 34 -11.46 -13.21 -5.81
CA VAL A 34 -10.82 -12.46 -4.72
C VAL A 34 -11.61 -11.18 -4.46
N ILE A 35 -12.01 -10.96 -3.20
CA ILE A 35 -12.68 -9.73 -2.76
C ILE A 35 -11.68 -8.84 -2.04
N GLY A 36 -11.42 -7.64 -2.58
CA GLY A 36 -10.51 -6.64 -2.02
C GLY A 36 -9.24 -6.42 -2.85
N GLY A 37 -9.01 -5.18 -3.26
CA GLY A 37 -7.89 -4.74 -4.10
C GLY A 37 -6.74 -4.10 -3.31
N GLY A 38 -6.57 -4.46 -2.03
CA GLY A 38 -5.37 -4.16 -1.25
C GLY A 38 -4.21 -5.10 -1.60
N ILE A 39 -3.07 -4.94 -0.92
CA ILE A 39 -1.86 -5.73 -1.22
C ILE A 39 -2.08 -7.24 -1.06
N THR A 40 -2.91 -7.66 -0.09
CA THR A 40 -3.22 -9.07 0.14
C THR A 40 -4.03 -9.65 -1.01
N GLY A 41 -5.13 -9.00 -1.38
CA GLY A 41 -5.96 -9.48 -2.50
C GLY A 41 -5.25 -9.42 -3.85
N ALA A 42 -4.49 -8.35 -4.11
CA ALA A 42 -3.64 -8.25 -5.30
C ALA A 42 -2.62 -9.39 -5.37
N GLY A 43 -1.97 -9.70 -4.24
CA GLY A 43 -1.05 -10.83 -4.13
C GLY A 43 -1.74 -12.19 -4.39
N ILE A 44 -2.94 -12.41 -3.84
CA ILE A 44 -3.73 -13.63 -4.06
C ILE A 44 -4.11 -13.77 -5.53
N ALA A 45 -4.55 -12.68 -6.17
CA ALA A 45 -4.89 -12.71 -7.59
C ALA A 45 -3.67 -13.04 -8.46
N LEU A 46 -2.49 -12.49 -8.13
CA LEU A 46 -1.24 -12.81 -8.80
C LEU A 46 -0.84 -14.27 -8.59
N ASP A 47 -0.89 -14.76 -7.35
CA ASP A 47 -0.50 -16.12 -7.03
C ASP A 47 -1.43 -17.12 -7.73
N ALA A 48 -2.74 -16.93 -7.65
CA ALA A 48 -3.73 -17.78 -8.29
C ALA A 48 -3.57 -17.80 -9.83
N ALA A 49 -3.44 -16.62 -10.46
CA ALA A 49 -3.29 -16.51 -11.91
C ALA A 49 -2.00 -17.17 -12.41
N THR A 50 -0.88 -17.00 -11.68
CA THR A 50 0.41 -17.63 -12.04
C THR A 50 0.43 -19.15 -11.86
N ARG A 51 -0.47 -19.71 -11.04
CA ARG A 51 -0.72 -21.16 -10.95
C ARG A 51 -1.67 -21.69 -12.03
N GLY A 52 -2.13 -20.81 -12.97
CA GLY A 52 -3.02 -21.14 -14.07
C GLY A 52 -4.48 -21.31 -13.64
N LEU A 53 -4.89 -20.72 -12.53
CA LEU A 53 -6.29 -20.68 -12.10
C LEU A 53 -7.03 -19.54 -12.80
N ARG A 54 -8.27 -19.79 -13.24
CA ARG A 54 -9.16 -18.72 -13.74
C ARG A 54 -9.57 -17.84 -12.57
N THR A 55 -9.01 -16.64 -12.51
CA THR A 55 -9.06 -15.78 -11.34
C THR A 55 -9.77 -14.48 -11.65
N GLY A 56 -10.70 -14.06 -10.77
CA GLY A 56 -11.26 -12.70 -10.73
C GLY A 56 -10.80 -11.96 -9.48
N ILE A 57 -10.59 -10.65 -9.58
CA ILE A 57 -10.37 -9.75 -8.43
C ILE A 57 -11.26 -8.52 -8.56
N VAL A 58 -12.00 -8.20 -7.49
CA VAL A 58 -12.88 -7.03 -7.42
C VAL A 58 -12.54 -6.16 -6.22
N GLU A 59 -12.61 -4.82 -6.42
CA GLU A 59 -12.36 -3.81 -5.40
C GLU A 59 -13.48 -2.76 -5.43
N ALA A 60 -14.09 -2.50 -4.27
CA ALA A 60 -15.16 -1.51 -4.16
C ALA A 60 -14.69 -0.07 -4.37
N GLY A 61 -13.44 0.23 -4.02
CA GLY A 61 -12.80 1.52 -4.29
C GLY A 61 -11.89 1.48 -5.51
N ASP A 62 -10.87 2.33 -5.48
CA ASP A 62 -9.70 2.21 -6.36
C ASP A 62 -8.70 1.20 -5.76
N TRP A 63 -7.79 0.69 -6.58
CA TRP A 63 -6.69 -0.16 -6.11
C TRP A 63 -5.92 0.50 -4.97
N ALA A 64 -5.62 -0.27 -3.92
CA ALA A 64 -4.97 0.19 -2.70
C ALA A 64 -5.78 1.20 -1.86
N ALA A 65 -7.06 1.42 -2.11
CA ALA A 65 -7.85 2.47 -1.44
C ALA A 65 -7.88 2.34 0.10
N GLY A 66 -7.81 1.12 0.65
CA GLY A 66 -7.76 0.85 2.08
C GLY A 66 -6.34 1.03 2.66
N THR A 67 -6.01 0.25 3.67
CA THR A 67 -4.76 0.30 4.45
C THR A 67 -3.49 0.31 3.59
N SER A 68 -3.54 -0.29 2.41
CA SER A 68 -2.37 -0.53 1.56
C SER A 68 -1.72 0.72 0.96
N ALA A 69 -2.43 1.87 0.88
CA ALA A 69 -1.85 3.15 0.45
C ALA A 69 -1.40 4.02 1.63
N TRP A 70 -1.68 3.62 2.86
CA TRP A 70 -1.54 4.44 4.07
C TRP A 70 -0.60 3.82 5.10
N SER A 71 0.32 2.96 4.67
CA SER A 71 1.37 2.36 5.51
C SER A 71 2.48 3.36 5.84
N SER A 72 3.43 2.96 6.67
CA SER A 72 4.68 3.73 6.87
C SER A 72 5.62 3.67 5.65
N LYS A 73 5.17 3.09 4.54
CA LYS A 73 5.91 2.95 3.26
C LYS A 73 7.24 2.22 3.40
N LEU A 74 7.25 1.22 4.28
CA LEU A 74 8.42 0.40 4.58
C LEU A 74 8.19 -1.07 4.27
N ILE A 75 9.19 -1.67 3.64
CA ILE A 75 9.40 -3.12 3.54
C ILE A 75 10.45 -3.47 4.58
N HIS A 76 10.02 -3.98 5.73
CA HIS A 76 10.88 -4.16 6.89
C HIS A 76 10.79 -5.56 7.49
N GLY A 77 11.90 -6.07 8.02
CA GLY A 77 11.95 -7.36 8.71
C GLY A 77 11.35 -7.35 10.12
N GLY A 78 11.02 -6.16 10.65
CA GLY A 78 10.40 -6.03 11.96
C GLY A 78 11.36 -6.22 13.14
N LEU A 79 12.44 -5.44 13.18
CA LEU A 79 13.48 -5.48 14.23
C LEU A 79 12.90 -5.56 15.65
N ARG A 80 11.76 -4.91 15.94
CA ARG A 80 11.11 -4.97 17.26
C ARG A 80 10.63 -6.38 17.65
N TYR A 81 10.36 -7.28 16.69
CA TYR A 81 9.92 -8.64 16.99
C TYR A 81 11.06 -9.53 17.46
N LEU A 82 12.32 -9.19 17.16
CA LEU A 82 13.46 -9.83 17.78
C LEU A 82 13.49 -9.65 19.30
N TYR A 83 13.02 -8.50 19.80
CA TYR A 83 12.87 -8.30 21.25
C TYR A 83 11.82 -9.22 21.88
N ASN A 84 10.87 -9.71 21.07
CA ASN A 84 9.86 -10.68 21.47
C ASN A 84 10.29 -12.13 21.15
N LEU A 85 11.53 -12.35 20.68
CA LEU A 85 12.11 -13.64 20.29
C LEU A 85 11.33 -14.36 19.17
N ASP A 86 10.61 -13.61 18.34
CA ASP A 86 9.87 -14.14 17.20
C ASP A 86 10.78 -14.24 15.96
N PHE A 87 11.69 -15.22 15.99
CA PHE A 87 12.69 -15.44 14.93
C PHE A 87 12.08 -15.87 13.61
N LYS A 88 10.98 -16.66 13.64
CA LYS A 88 10.33 -17.16 12.43
C LYS A 88 9.77 -16.01 11.61
N LEU A 89 8.99 -15.15 12.24
CA LEU A 89 8.37 -13.98 11.59
C LEU A 89 9.42 -13.00 11.04
N VAL A 90 10.53 -12.81 11.76
CA VAL A 90 11.63 -11.95 11.31
C VAL A 90 12.36 -12.56 10.13
N THR A 91 12.68 -13.85 10.16
CA THR A 91 13.38 -14.54 9.06
C THR A 91 12.55 -14.52 7.78
N GLU A 92 11.25 -14.79 7.88
CA GLU A 92 10.33 -14.71 6.75
C GLU A 92 10.28 -13.29 6.16
N ALA A 93 10.07 -12.28 7.01
CA ALA A 93 10.01 -10.90 6.54
C ALA A 93 11.33 -10.42 5.90
N LEU A 94 12.49 -10.86 6.42
CA LEU A 94 13.80 -10.54 5.83
C LEU A 94 14.02 -11.24 4.49
N LYS A 95 13.57 -12.49 4.33
CA LYS A 95 13.59 -13.20 3.04
C LYS A 95 12.74 -12.44 2.01
N GLU A 96 11.50 -12.10 2.37
CA GLU A 96 10.59 -11.37 1.47
C GLU A 96 11.12 -9.98 1.10
N ARG A 97 11.70 -9.25 2.05
CA ARG A 97 12.39 -7.98 1.77
C ARG A 97 13.51 -8.16 0.74
N GLY A 98 14.33 -9.19 0.90
CA GLY A 98 15.41 -9.51 -0.03
C GLY A 98 14.89 -9.81 -1.45
N LEU A 99 13.83 -10.62 -1.57
CA LEU A 99 13.19 -10.93 -2.85
C LEU A 99 12.64 -9.67 -3.54
N LEU A 100 11.99 -8.78 -2.79
CA LEU A 100 11.45 -7.52 -3.31
C LEU A 100 12.55 -6.58 -3.80
N LEU A 101 13.62 -6.42 -3.03
CA LEU A 101 14.77 -5.57 -3.40
C LEU A 101 15.52 -6.04 -4.64
N GLU A 102 15.69 -7.37 -4.79
CA GLU A 102 16.62 -7.90 -5.79
C GLU A 102 15.91 -8.38 -7.06
N LYS A 103 14.68 -8.89 -6.95
CA LYS A 103 14.06 -9.67 -8.01
C LYS A 103 12.64 -9.23 -8.37
N ILE A 104 11.76 -9.11 -7.37
CA ILE A 104 10.33 -8.92 -7.62
C ILE A 104 10.03 -7.48 -8.03
N ALA A 105 10.58 -6.49 -7.29
CA ALA A 105 10.29 -5.07 -7.51
C ALA A 105 11.54 -4.17 -7.28
N PRO A 106 12.69 -4.45 -7.91
CA PRO A 106 13.94 -3.71 -7.65
C PRO A 106 13.89 -2.22 -8.00
N HIS A 107 12.93 -1.80 -8.82
CA HIS A 107 12.69 -0.39 -9.17
C HIS A 107 11.84 0.34 -8.13
N LEU A 108 11.00 -0.38 -7.36
CA LEU A 108 10.11 0.22 -6.36
C LEU A 108 10.70 0.17 -4.94
N VAL A 109 11.46 -0.88 -4.64
CA VAL A 109 11.92 -1.18 -3.28
C VAL A 109 13.40 -0.83 -3.16
N HIS A 110 13.72 0.13 -2.31
CA HIS A 110 15.07 0.66 -2.15
C HIS A 110 15.55 0.56 -0.72
N ALA A 111 16.83 0.17 -0.54
CA ALA A 111 17.45 0.10 0.78
C ALA A 111 17.43 1.47 1.48
N GLN A 112 17.00 1.49 2.73
CA GLN A 112 16.84 2.69 3.54
C GLN A 112 17.59 2.56 4.86
N PRO A 113 18.63 3.42 5.10
CA PRO A 113 19.32 3.44 6.39
C PRO A 113 18.48 4.08 7.49
N PHE A 114 18.53 3.47 8.67
CA PHE A 114 17.92 3.97 9.90
C PHE A 114 18.92 3.99 11.04
N LEU A 115 18.89 5.03 11.85
CA LEU A 115 19.59 5.12 13.11
C LEU A 115 18.70 4.59 14.24
N TRP A 116 19.27 3.75 15.07
CA TRP A 116 18.79 3.42 16.40
C TRP A 116 19.59 4.24 17.41
N PRO A 117 19.05 5.37 17.95
CA PRO A 117 19.75 6.19 18.92
C PRO A 117 19.91 5.43 20.25
N LEU A 118 21.10 5.47 20.84
CA LEU A 118 21.44 4.84 22.11
C LEU A 118 21.41 5.87 23.24
N LYS A 119 20.73 5.55 24.33
CA LYS A 119 20.66 6.41 25.53
C LYS A 119 21.82 6.14 26.48
N THR A 120 22.33 4.90 26.51
CA THR A 120 23.52 4.52 27.33
C THR A 120 24.64 4.00 26.43
N PRO A 121 25.90 4.34 26.75
CA PRO A 121 27.01 4.08 25.81
C PRO A 121 27.46 2.60 25.77
N VAL A 122 27.25 1.81 26.81
CA VAL A 122 27.77 0.44 26.91
C VAL A 122 26.67 -0.60 26.92
N ILE A 123 25.80 -0.60 27.94
CA ILE A 123 24.79 -1.67 28.12
C ILE A 123 23.82 -1.75 26.96
N GLU A 124 23.21 -0.62 26.60
CA GLU A 124 22.24 -0.57 25.51
C GLU A 124 22.89 -0.84 24.15
N ARG A 125 24.13 -0.36 23.95
CA ARG A 125 24.90 -0.65 22.75
C ARG A 125 25.17 -2.14 22.57
N SER A 126 25.60 -2.83 23.61
CA SER A 126 25.90 -4.26 23.54
C SER A 126 24.65 -5.08 23.25
N TYR A 127 23.55 -4.80 23.96
CA TYR A 127 22.27 -5.47 23.75
C TYR A 127 21.68 -5.21 22.35
N SER A 128 21.65 -3.93 21.94
CA SER A 128 21.15 -3.55 20.61
C SER A 128 22.03 -4.07 19.48
N ALA A 129 23.36 -4.11 19.67
CA ALA A 129 24.31 -4.66 18.70
C ALA A 129 24.08 -6.15 18.46
N ILE A 130 23.78 -6.93 19.52
CA ILE A 130 23.45 -8.35 19.38
C ILE A 130 22.13 -8.51 18.61
N GLY A 131 21.09 -7.76 18.95
CA GLY A 131 19.79 -7.82 18.27
C GLY A 131 19.89 -7.43 16.78
N ILE A 132 20.55 -6.31 16.47
CA ILE A 132 20.73 -5.86 15.09
C ILE A 132 21.71 -6.77 14.34
N GLY A 133 22.75 -7.31 15.01
CA GLY A 133 23.66 -8.30 14.42
C GLY A 133 22.96 -9.59 14.03
N MET A 134 22.04 -10.09 14.88
CA MET A 134 21.18 -11.22 14.54
C MET A 134 20.24 -10.89 13.37
N TYR A 135 19.69 -9.67 13.31
CA TYR A 135 18.87 -9.21 12.21
C TYR A 135 19.63 -9.26 10.86
N ASP A 136 20.88 -8.77 10.85
CA ASP A 136 21.76 -8.85 9.68
C ASP A 136 22.12 -10.29 9.29
N ALA A 137 22.39 -11.15 10.29
CA ALA A 137 22.69 -12.56 10.07
C ALA A 137 21.49 -13.31 9.48
N LEU A 138 20.28 -13.11 10.03
CA LEU A 138 19.07 -13.70 9.51
C LEU A 138 18.77 -13.20 8.08
N ALA A 139 19.03 -11.92 7.77
CA ALA A 139 18.91 -11.40 6.42
C ALA A 139 19.87 -12.08 5.44
N TYR A 140 21.13 -12.31 5.85
CA TYR A 140 22.14 -12.97 5.03
C TYR A 140 21.78 -14.44 4.75
N PHE A 141 21.39 -15.19 5.76
CA PHE A 141 21.01 -16.60 5.61
C PHE A 141 19.68 -16.75 4.85
N GLY A 142 18.70 -15.88 5.11
CA GLY A 142 17.40 -15.90 4.44
C GLY A 142 17.48 -15.63 2.94
N SER A 143 18.45 -14.80 2.50
CA SER A 143 18.68 -14.45 1.09
C SER A 143 19.74 -15.33 0.38
N ARG A 144 20.07 -16.51 0.93
CA ARG A 144 21.08 -17.44 0.38
C ARG A 144 22.44 -16.80 0.11
N GLY A 145 22.89 -15.92 1.00
CA GLY A 145 24.21 -15.28 0.94
C GLY A 145 24.29 -14.03 0.08
N LYS A 146 23.19 -13.57 -0.51
CA LYS A 146 23.13 -12.27 -1.17
C LYS A 146 22.71 -11.19 -0.18
N LYS A 147 23.50 -10.12 -0.06
CA LYS A 147 23.16 -8.98 0.80
C LYS A 147 22.37 -7.98 -0.03
N GLY A 148 21.03 -8.00 0.08
CA GLY A 148 20.18 -6.97 -0.52
C GLY A 148 20.33 -5.59 0.12
N VAL A 149 20.93 -5.51 1.33
CA VAL A 149 21.17 -4.27 2.06
C VAL A 149 22.57 -4.28 2.71
N PRO A 150 23.19 -3.10 2.94
CA PRO A 150 24.46 -3.00 3.67
C PRO A 150 24.36 -3.49 5.12
N SER A 151 25.49 -3.93 5.69
CA SER A 151 25.56 -4.34 7.09
C SER A 151 25.47 -3.14 8.03
N GLN A 152 25.09 -3.42 9.30
CA GLN A 152 25.03 -2.41 10.36
C GLN A 152 26.37 -1.66 10.55
N ARG A 153 26.26 -0.42 11.02
CA ARG A 153 27.41 0.42 11.40
C ARG A 153 27.18 1.05 12.76
N HIS A 154 28.26 1.13 13.55
CA HIS A 154 28.22 1.75 14.87
C HIS A 154 28.79 3.16 14.83
N PHE A 155 28.06 4.13 15.34
CA PHE A 155 28.48 5.51 15.40
C PHE A 155 28.68 5.96 16.85
N THR A 156 29.78 6.72 17.07
CA THR A 156 29.94 7.57 18.24
C THR A 156 28.95 8.74 18.18
N LYS A 157 28.85 9.53 19.24
CA LYS A 157 28.05 10.77 19.23
C LYS A 157 28.42 11.68 18.07
N LYS A 158 29.72 11.91 17.85
CA LYS A 158 30.24 12.72 16.71
C LYS A 158 29.87 12.10 15.37
N GLY A 159 30.07 10.79 15.20
CA GLY A 159 29.71 10.08 13.97
C GLY A 159 28.21 10.09 13.66
N THR A 160 27.36 10.02 14.69
CA THR A 160 25.90 10.15 14.52
C THR A 160 25.53 11.53 13.94
N LYS A 161 26.17 12.60 14.46
CA LYS A 161 25.98 13.96 13.94
C LYS A 161 26.42 14.16 12.49
N THR A 162 27.33 13.36 11.94
CA THR A 162 27.69 13.46 10.52
C THR A 162 26.60 12.91 9.59
N VAL A 163 25.81 11.92 10.04
CA VAL A 163 24.71 11.33 9.24
C VAL A 163 23.36 11.90 9.59
N PHE A 164 23.21 12.50 10.78
CA PHE A 164 21.99 13.19 11.22
C PHE A 164 22.38 14.47 11.98
N PRO A 165 22.76 15.58 11.30
CA PRO A 165 23.15 16.83 11.95
C PRO A 165 22.09 17.40 12.90
N ASP A 166 20.82 17.29 12.53
CA ASP A 166 19.68 17.87 13.27
C ASP A 166 19.17 17.02 14.46
N ILE A 167 19.89 15.95 14.85
CA ILE A 167 19.51 15.23 16.07
C ILE A 167 19.94 16.02 17.33
N LYS A 168 19.08 16.10 18.35
CA LYS A 168 19.39 16.77 19.63
C LYS A 168 20.54 16.09 20.36
N ASP A 169 21.46 16.87 20.89
CA ASP A 169 22.62 16.34 21.64
C ASP A 169 22.25 15.59 22.92
N SER A 170 21.15 15.94 23.54
CA SER A 170 20.63 15.29 24.74
C SER A 170 19.90 13.97 24.44
N ALA A 171 19.55 13.70 23.18
CA ALA A 171 18.71 12.56 22.82
C ALA A 171 19.48 11.24 22.70
N PHE A 172 20.83 11.26 22.66
CA PHE A 172 21.63 10.09 22.37
C PHE A 172 23.07 10.19 22.88
N THR A 173 23.72 9.04 23.04
CA THR A 173 25.17 8.91 23.34
C THR A 173 25.96 8.34 22.16
N GLY A 174 25.27 7.84 21.15
CA GLY A 174 25.74 7.25 19.90
C GLY A 174 24.58 6.59 19.21
N ALA A 175 24.81 5.91 18.08
CA ALA A 175 23.77 5.20 17.36
C ALA A 175 24.29 3.92 16.70
N ILE A 176 23.39 3.00 16.40
CA ILE A 176 23.62 1.89 15.47
C ILE A 176 22.80 2.18 14.22
N GLN A 177 23.45 2.21 13.06
CA GLN A 177 22.75 2.26 11.78
C GLN A 177 22.49 0.85 11.30
N PHE A 178 21.25 0.60 10.89
CA PHE A 178 20.83 -0.63 10.23
C PHE A 178 20.03 -0.28 8.98
N TYR A 179 19.68 -1.29 8.19
CA TYR A 179 18.98 -1.07 6.94
C TYR A 179 17.68 -1.87 6.90
N ASP A 180 16.63 -1.20 6.48
CA ASP A 180 15.41 -1.80 5.95
C ASP A 180 15.20 -1.31 4.52
N ALA A 181 13.97 -1.31 3.99
CA ALA A 181 13.71 -0.79 2.66
C ALA A 181 12.46 0.10 2.66
N ARG A 182 12.44 1.08 1.74
CA ARG A 182 11.28 1.94 1.46
C ARG A 182 10.59 1.49 0.19
N VAL A 183 9.30 1.80 0.06
CA VAL A 183 8.48 1.52 -1.12
C VAL A 183 7.34 2.53 -1.24
N ASP A 184 6.94 2.90 -2.45
CA ASP A 184 5.60 3.48 -2.66
C ASP A 184 4.57 2.34 -2.57
N ASP A 185 3.86 2.32 -1.46
CA ASP A 185 2.94 1.24 -1.11
C ASP A 185 1.74 1.11 -2.07
N ALA A 186 1.13 2.22 -2.49
CA ALA A 186 0.04 2.16 -3.46
C ALA A 186 0.52 1.72 -4.83
N ARG A 187 1.67 2.21 -5.28
CA ARG A 187 2.26 1.79 -6.56
C ARG A 187 2.59 0.31 -6.55
N LEU A 188 3.16 -0.21 -5.46
CA LEU A 188 3.40 -1.65 -5.32
C LEU A 188 2.11 -2.46 -5.54
N VAL A 189 0.98 -2.04 -4.95
CA VAL A 189 -0.31 -2.73 -5.15
C VAL A 189 -0.76 -2.66 -6.60
N VAL A 190 -0.72 -1.48 -7.22
CA VAL A 190 -1.11 -1.30 -8.62
C VAL A 190 -0.28 -2.20 -9.53
N ASP A 191 1.04 -2.26 -9.33
CA ASP A 191 1.92 -3.09 -10.14
C ASP A 191 1.72 -4.60 -9.88
N VAL A 192 1.33 -5.02 -8.67
CA VAL A 192 0.92 -6.41 -8.40
C VAL A 192 -0.38 -6.74 -9.14
N VAL A 193 -1.40 -5.87 -9.13
CA VAL A 193 -2.66 -6.09 -9.87
C VAL A 193 -2.41 -6.11 -11.38
N ARG A 194 -1.61 -5.18 -11.90
CA ARG A 194 -1.21 -5.15 -13.31
C ARG A 194 -0.49 -6.43 -13.72
N THR A 195 0.43 -6.89 -12.88
CA THR A 195 1.12 -8.16 -13.12
C THR A 195 0.16 -9.34 -13.11
N ALA A 196 -0.78 -9.40 -12.15
CA ALA A 196 -1.81 -10.43 -12.09
C ALA A 196 -2.68 -10.44 -13.36
N SER A 197 -3.11 -9.26 -13.84
CA SER A 197 -3.84 -9.12 -15.11
C SER A 197 -2.99 -9.57 -16.30
N GLY A 198 -1.70 -9.26 -16.31
CA GLY A 198 -0.75 -9.77 -17.30
C GLY A 198 -0.72 -11.29 -17.38
N TYR A 199 -0.93 -11.98 -16.25
CA TYR A 199 -1.09 -13.44 -16.18
C TYR A 199 -2.53 -13.93 -16.35
N GLY A 200 -3.48 -13.06 -16.70
CA GLY A 200 -4.84 -13.41 -17.06
C GLY A 200 -5.87 -13.27 -15.93
N ALA A 201 -5.53 -12.63 -14.81
CA ALA A 201 -6.52 -12.28 -13.82
C ALA A 201 -7.49 -11.22 -14.35
N LEU A 202 -8.78 -11.41 -14.11
CA LEU A 202 -9.84 -10.48 -14.47
C LEU A 202 -9.99 -9.44 -13.34
N ALA A 203 -9.52 -8.22 -13.56
CA ALA A 203 -9.46 -7.19 -12.52
C ALA A 203 -10.48 -6.08 -12.75
N ALA A 204 -11.32 -5.78 -11.74
CA ALA A 204 -12.31 -4.71 -11.77
C ALA A 204 -12.33 -3.92 -10.46
N SER A 205 -11.88 -2.64 -10.52
CA SER A 205 -12.07 -1.66 -9.44
C SER A 205 -13.48 -1.07 -9.49
N ARG A 206 -13.89 -0.32 -8.47
CA ARG A 206 -15.23 0.26 -8.32
C ARG A 206 -16.33 -0.81 -8.51
N THR A 207 -16.06 -2.00 -8.01
CA THR A 207 -16.95 -3.16 -8.11
C THR A 207 -17.07 -3.81 -6.73
N GLN A 208 -18.25 -3.66 -6.13
CA GLN A 208 -18.54 -4.13 -4.77
C GLN A 208 -19.26 -5.48 -4.79
N VAL A 209 -18.82 -6.42 -3.96
CA VAL A 209 -19.62 -7.61 -3.64
C VAL A 209 -20.76 -7.17 -2.73
N VAL A 210 -22.00 -7.45 -3.13
CA VAL A 210 -23.20 -7.06 -2.39
C VAL A 210 -23.95 -8.24 -1.80
N ASP A 211 -23.68 -9.46 -2.30
CA ASP A 211 -24.25 -10.69 -1.77
C ASP A 211 -23.41 -11.92 -2.18
N ILE A 212 -23.60 -13.04 -1.47
CA ILE A 212 -22.93 -14.32 -1.70
C ILE A 212 -23.96 -15.38 -2.07
N ASP A 213 -23.80 -16.02 -3.23
CA ASP A 213 -24.68 -17.07 -3.72
C ASP A 213 -24.29 -18.43 -3.15
N LYS A 214 -25.28 -19.17 -2.64
CA LYS A 214 -25.11 -20.53 -2.11
C LYS A 214 -26.00 -21.54 -2.84
N ASP A 215 -25.52 -22.77 -2.93
CA ASP A 215 -26.34 -23.89 -3.40
C ASP A 215 -27.26 -24.44 -2.28
N THR A 216 -28.03 -25.45 -2.63
CA THR A 216 -28.98 -26.09 -1.70
C THR A 216 -28.29 -26.81 -0.52
N SER A 217 -27.01 -27.07 -0.58
CA SER A 217 -26.21 -27.64 0.52
C SER A 217 -25.62 -26.55 1.46
N GLY A 218 -25.78 -25.28 1.11
CA GLY A 218 -25.20 -24.14 1.82
C GLY A 218 -23.76 -23.81 1.38
N LYS A 219 -23.24 -24.49 0.38
CA LYS A 219 -21.92 -24.19 -0.19
C LYS A 219 -21.98 -22.94 -1.03
N VAL A 220 -20.98 -22.06 -0.86
CA VAL A 220 -20.78 -20.87 -1.70
C VAL A 220 -20.41 -21.30 -3.12
N VAL A 221 -21.13 -20.76 -4.11
CA VAL A 221 -20.97 -21.06 -5.54
C VAL A 221 -20.78 -19.82 -6.40
N GLY A 222 -20.83 -18.63 -5.80
CA GLY A 222 -20.65 -17.37 -6.51
C GLY A 222 -20.97 -16.15 -5.66
N ALA A 223 -21.04 -15.01 -6.31
CA ALA A 223 -21.34 -13.72 -5.68
C ALA A 223 -22.12 -12.81 -6.62
N ARG A 224 -22.91 -11.90 -6.03
CA ARG A 224 -23.50 -10.75 -6.73
C ARG A 224 -22.60 -9.53 -6.55
N LEU A 225 -22.29 -8.90 -7.68
CA LEU A 225 -21.44 -7.72 -7.76
C LEU A 225 -22.30 -6.51 -8.15
N ALA A 226 -22.01 -5.35 -7.57
CA ALA A 226 -22.49 -4.07 -8.04
C ALA A 226 -21.35 -3.30 -8.70
N ASP A 227 -21.47 -3.01 -9.98
CA ASP A 227 -20.62 -2.05 -10.65
C ASP A 227 -21.02 -0.63 -10.22
N LEU A 228 -20.16 0.02 -9.44
CA LEU A 228 -20.46 1.34 -8.85
C LEU A 228 -20.35 2.49 -9.87
N GLU A 229 -19.76 2.24 -11.05
CA GLU A 229 -19.72 3.22 -12.14
C GLU A 229 -21.01 3.25 -12.96
N SER A 230 -21.52 2.07 -13.33
CA SER A 230 -22.75 1.96 -14.14
C SER A 230 -24.03 1.76 -13.30
N GLY A 231 -23.89 1.36 -12.02
CA GLY A 231 -25.00 0.97 -11.17
C GLY A 231 -25.57 -0.42 -11.44
N GLN A 232 -25.03 -1.17 -12.41
CA GLN A 232 -25.50 -2.50 -12.79
C GLN A 232 -25.13 -3.56 -11.76
N GLU A 233 -25.97 -4.59 -11.62
CA GLU A 233 -25.65 -5.79 -10.86
C GLU A 233 -25.28 -6.94 -11.80
N LEU A 234 -24.30 -7.73 -11.37
CA LEU A 234 -23.73 -8.85 -12.12
C LEU A 234 -23.65 -10.06 -11.21
N THR A 235 -23.90 -11.25 -11.75
CA THR A 235 -23.72 -12.51 -11.04
C THR A 235 -22.46 -13.20 -11.54
N VAL A 236 -21.59 -13.63 -10.62
CA VAL A 236 -20.32 -14.31 -10.91
C VAL A 236 -20.32 -15.67 -10.23
N LYS A 237 -20.02 -16.73 -11.00
CA LYS A 237 -19.83 -18.07 -10.48
C LYS A 237 -18.38 -18.30 -10.11
N ALA A 238 -18.12 -18.89 -8.95
CA ALA A 238 -16.78 -19.22 -8.49
C ALA A 238 -16.75 -20.50 -7.65
N LYS A 239 -15.74 -21.35 -7.84
CA LYS A 239 -15.52 -22.56 -7.03
C LYS A 239 -15.11 -22.23 -5.61
N HIS A 240 -14.35 -21.14 -5.44
CA HIS A 240 -13.91 -20.62 -4.14
C HIS A 240 -13.83 -19.11 -4.15
N ILE A 241 -14.29 -18.49 -3.07
CA ILE A 241 -14.19 -17.04 -2.83
C ILE A 241 -13.18 -16.81 -1.72
N ILE A 242 -12.23 -15.88 -1.92
CA ILE A 242 -11.27 -15.47 -0.89
C ILE A 242 -11.55 -14.03 -0.49
N ASN A 243 -12.00 -13.84 0.75
CA ASN A 243 -12.20 -12.53 1.35
C ASN A 243 -10.86 -11.98 1.85
N ALA A 244 -10.37 -10.91 1.20
CA ALA A 244 -9.13 -10.19 1.52
C ALA A 244 -9.40 -8.69 1.78
N THR A 245 -10.56 -8.35 2.38
CA THR A 245 -11.03 -6.98 2.56
C THR A 245 -10.44 -6.24 3.76
N GLY A 246 -9.46 -6.83 4.46
CA GLY A 246 -8.70 -6.16 5.52
C GLY A 246 -9.57 -5.73 6.70
N VAL A 247 -9.73 -4.43 6.95
CA VAL A 247 -10.54 -3.93 8.07
C VAL A 247 -12.05 -4.13 7.90
N TRP A 248 -12.52 -4.52 6.70
CA TRP A 248 -13.93 -4.87 6.39
C TRP A 248 -14.16 -6.38 6.32
N THR A 249 -13.24 -7.20 6.84
CA THR A 249 -13.33 -8.66 6.77
C THR A 249 -14.64 -9.18 7.36
N GLU A 250 -15.02 -8.71 8.56
CA GLU A 250 -16.27 -9.11 9.23
C GLU A 250 -17.52 -8.77 8.42
N GLU A 251 -17.59 -7.56 7.86
CA GLU A 251 -18.71 -7.11 7.04
C GLU A 251 -18.89 -7.99 5.78
N SER A 252 -17.77 -8.36 5.17
CA SER A 252 -17.78 -9.23 3.98
C SER A 252 -18.09 -10.68 4.32
N GLU A 253 -17.63 -11.19 5.47
CA GLU A 253 -17.95 -12.54 5.97
C GLU A 253 -19.43 -12.70 6.30
N SER A 254 -20.03 -11.66 6.89
CA SER A 254 -21.45 -11.67 7.28
C SER A 254 -22.41 -11.88 6.11
N LEU A 255 -21.99 -11.58 4.87
CA LEU A 255 -22.76 -11.91 3.66
C LEU A 255 -22.89 -13.42 3.44
N ALA A 256 -21.91 -14.20 3.88
CA ALA A 256 -21.95 -15.65 3.78
C ALA A 256 -22.38 -16.32 5.09
N SER A 257 -21.92 -15.83 6.24
CA SER A 257 -22.22 -16.42 7.54
C SER A 257 -22.12 -15.37 8.65
N PRO A 258 -23.23 -14.98 9.28
CA PRO A 258 -23.20 -13.96 10.35
C PRO A 258 -22.35 -14.34 11.57
N ASP A 259 -22.24 -15.65 11.85
CA ASP A 259 -21.54 -16.16 13.05
C ASP A 259 -20.11 -16.63 12.78
N ALA A 260 -19.68 -16.58 11.52
CA ALA A 260 -18.35 -17.09 11.14
C ALA A 260 -17.27 -16.06 11.34
N GLY A 261 -16.05 -16.56 11.50
CA GLY A 261 -14.88 -15.93 11.04
C GLY A 261 -14.01 -15.23 12.06
N LEU A 262 -13.35 -14.21 11.56
CA LEU A 262 -12.30 -13.46 12.23
C LEU A 262 -12.90 -12.19 12.84
N GLU A 263 -12.52 -11.88 14.07
CA GLU A 263 -12.74 -10.56 14.64
C GLU A 263 -11.55 -9.65 14.28
N VAL A 264 -11.83 -8.55 13.58
CA VAL A 264 -10.81 -7.61 13.12
C VAL A 264 -10.97 -6.25 13.80
N LEU A 265 -10.04 -5.96 14.70
CA LEU A 265 -9.96 -4.64 15.34
C LEU A 265 -9.20 -3.67 14.45
N ALA A 266 -9.76 -2.50 14.23
CA ALA A 266 -9.07 -1.42 13.55
C ALA A 266 -8.21 -0.61 14.53
N SER A 267 -6.90 -0.46 14.20
CA SER A 267 -6.01 0.45 14.92
C SER A 267 -5.51 1.54 14.00
N LYS A 268 -5.80 2.80 14.36
CA LYS A 268 -5.42 3.98 13.58
C LYS A 268 -3.94 4.33 13.79
N GLY A 269 -3.23 4.53 12.68
CA GLY A 269 -1.88 5.05 12.66
C GLY A 269 -1.78 6.24 11.71
N ILE A 270 -1.40 7.41 12.22
CA ILE A 270 -1.23 8.60 11.40
C ILE A 270 0.24 8.88 11.10
N HIS A 271 0.47 9.60 10.02
CA HIS A 271 1.78 10.16 9.67
C HIS A 271 1.60 11.61 9.26
N ILE A 272 2.61 12.42 9.57
CA ILE A 272 2.77 13.78 9.03
C ILE A 272 3.85 13.78 7.97
N VAL A 273 3.71 14.66 6.98
CA VAL A 273 4.67 14.86 5.89
C VAL A 273 5.28 16.25 6.03
N VAL A 274 6.61 16.33 6.00
CA VAL A 274 7.40 17.55 6.20
C VAL A 274 8.39 17.70 5.06
N PRO A 275 8.65 18.91 4.50
CA PRO A 275 9.60 19.12 3.42
C PRO A 275 11.00 18.58 3.74
N ARG A 276 11.71 18.12 2.71
CA ARG A 276 13.02 17.47 2.86
C ARG A 276 14.08 18.37 3.48
N ASP A 277 14.06 19.65 3.16
CA ASP A 277 15.01 20.66 3.63
C ASP A 277 14.81 21.06 5.12
N ARG A 278 13.69 20.67 5.71
CA ARG A 278 13.36 20.99 7.11
C ARG A 278 14.19 20.18 8.12
N ILE A 279 14.71 19.02 7.72
CA ILE A 279 15.57 18.17 8.56
C ILE A 279 16.82 17.80 7.77
N GLN A 280 18.00 18.15 8.30
CA GLN A 280 19.29 17.83 7.71
C GLN A 280 19.72 16.42 8.17
N ALA A 281 19.57 15.43 7.28
CA ALA A 281 20.02 14.07 7.54
C ALA A 281 20.09 13.22 6.27
N THR A 282 20.95 12.20 6.26
CA THR A 282 21.07 11.18 5.21
C THR A 282 20.48 9.83 5.62
N SER A 283 20.11 9.68 6.89
CA SER A 283 19.53 8.45 7.49
C SER A 283 18.21 8.77 8.15
N GLY A 284 17.30 7.82 8.19
CA GLY A 284 16.11 7.91 9.03
C GLY A 284 16.42 7.65 10.51
N ILE A 285 15.42 7.83 11.35
CA ILE A 285 15.45 7.42 12.77
C ILE A 285 14.32 6.41 13.01
N PHE A 286 14.63 5.38 13.78
CA PHE A 286 13.68 4.47 14.38
C PHE A 286 13.90 4.44 15.89
N THR A 287 12.87 4.72 16.67
CA THR A 287 12.95 4.74 18.13
C THR A 287 11.66 4.29 18.78
N LYS A 288 11.74 3.83 20.04
CA LYS A 288 10.56 3.55 20.85
C LYS A 288 10.01 4.85 21.44
N THR A 289 8.68 4.94 21.49
CA THR A 289 7.95 5.95 22.27
C THR A 289 7.30 5.29 23.48
N GLU A 290 6.63 6.07 24.30
CA GLU A 290 5.91 5.55 25.48
C GLU A 290 4.77 4.60 25.09
N LYS A 291 4.09 4.86 23.96
CA LYS A 291 2.91 4.11 23.52
C LYS A 291 3.17 3.21 22.31
N SER A 292 4.19 3.50 21.48
CA SER A 292 4.41 2.82 20.21
C SER A 292 5.87 2.91 19.76
N VAL A 293 6.08 3.12 18.48
CA VAL A 293 7.36 3.42 17.83
C VAL A 293 7.23 4.68 16.98
N LEU A 294 8.30 5.43 16.87
CA LEU A 294 8.39 6.57 15.96
C LEU A 294 9.40 6.27 14.87
N PHE A 295 8.99 6.54 13.65
CA PHE A 295 9.85 6.60 12.49
C PHE A 295 9.97 8.05 12.01
N ILE A 296 11.16 8.46 11.62
CA ILE A 296 11.44 9.65 10.81
C ILE A 296 12.08 9.13 9.54
N ILE A 297 11.31 9.07 8.46
CA ILE A 297 11.68 8.35 7.24
C ILE A 297 11.99 9.37 6.16
N PRO A 298 13.22 9.39 5.59
CA PRO A 298 13.49 10.18 4.40
C PRO A 298 12.77 9.56 3.20
N TRP A 299 11.95 10.35 2.55
CA TRP A 299 11.16 9.94 1.41
C TRP A 299 11.32 10.95 0.27
N GLN A 300 12.09 10.61 -0.72
CA GLN A 300 12.31 11.52 -1.87
C GLN A 300 12.49 13.00 -1.44
N ARG A 301 11.51 13.87 -1.72
CA ARG A 301 11.53 15.32 -1.47
C ARG A 301 10.99 15.75 -0.10
N TYR A 302 10.64 14.81 0.77
CA TYR A 302 10.05 15.09 2.08
C TYR A 302 10.43 14.05 3.13
N TRP A 303 9.98 14.27 4.34
CA TRP A 303 10.05 13.33 5.45
C TRP A 303 8.66 12.82 5.78
N ILE A 304 8.56 11.54 6.06
CA ILE A 304 7.37 10.92 6.65
C ILE A 304 7.67 10.64 8.12
N ILE A 305 6.86 11.18 9.03
CA ILE A 305 7.05 11.06 10.47
C ILE A 305 5.79 10.45 11.09
N GLY A 306 5.93 9.37 11.84
CA GLY A 306 4.83 8.63 12.48
C GLY A 306 5.36 7.39 13.17
N THR A 307 4.56 6.68 13.90
CA THR A 307 3.11 6.58 13.80
C THR A 307 2.44 6.57 15.17
N THR A 308 1.14 6.84 15.19
CA THR A 308 0.28 6.53 16.33
C THR A 308 -0.16 5.05 16.31
N ASP A 309 -0.77 4.58 17.39
CA ASP A 309 -1.37 3.24 17.49
C ASP A 309 -2.55 3.34 18.45
N THR A 310 -3.72 3.74 17.94
CA THR A 310 -4.92 4.02 18.71
C THR A 310 -6.11 3.18 18.21
N PRO A 311 -6.94 2.59 19.10
CA PRO A 311 -8.16 1.91 18.69
C PRO A 311 -9.05 2.86 17.86
N TYR A 312 -9.74 2.32 16.85
CA TYR A 312 -10.58 3.11 15.96
C TYR A 312 -11.91 2.40 15.72
N THR A 313 -13.01 3.09 16.00
CA THR A 313 -14.38 2.56 15.93
C THR A 313 -15.30 3.30 14.97
N GLU A 314 -14.78 4.39 14.38
CA GLU A 314 -15.54 5.25 13.46
C GLU A 314 -15.57 4.66 12.03
N ASP A 315 -16.10 5.43 11.07
CA ASP A 315 -16.13 5.02 9.67
C ASP A 315 -14.75 4.64 9.12
N ARG A 316 -14.64 3.42 8.60
CA ARG A 316 -13.38 2.80 8.16
C ARG A 316 -12.96 3.21 6.76
N GLU A 317 -13.83 3.85 5.99
CA GLU A 317 -13.57 4.12 4.57
C GLU A 317 -12.51 5.20 4.38
N ARG A 318 -12.58 6.28 5.17
CA ARG A 318 -11.68 7.43 5.04
C ARG A 318 -11.24 7.95 6.41
N PRO A 319 -10.41 7.18 7.15
CA PRO A 319 -9.88 7.65 8.43
C PRO A 319 -8.95 8.85 8.21
N VAL A 320 -9.00 9.83 9.10
CA VAL A 320 -8.17 11.03 9.03
C VAL A 320 -7.44 11.28 10.34
N ALA A 321 -6.38 12.09 10.29
CA ALA A 321 -5.68 12.53 11.49
C ALA A 321 -6.48 13.60 12.21
N THR A 322 -6.54 13.54 13.55
CA THR A 322 -7.07 14.61 14.39
C THR A 322 -5.94 15.56 14.82
N ARG A 323 -6.29 16.72 15.38
CA ARG A 323 -5.34 17.63 15.99
C ARG A 323 -4.52 16.94 17.07
N GLN A 324 -5.15 16.13 17.90
CA GLN A 324 -4.50 15.41 18.98
C GLN A 324 -3.46 14.40 18.46
N ASP A 325 -3.75 13.70 17.35
CA ASP A 325 -2.79 12.78 16.71
C ASP A 325 -1.56 13.53 16.19
N ILE A 326 -1.80 14.67 15.51
CA ILE A 326 -0.73 15.51 14.95
C ILE A 326 0.15 16.06 16.06
N ASP A 327 -0.44 16.60 17.13
CA ASP A 327 0.28 17.13 18.29
C ASP A 327 1.15 16.05 18.95
N TYR A 328 0.63 14.82 19.10
CA TYR A 328 1.40 13.69 19.63
C TYR A 328 2.62 13.36 18.76
N VAL A 329 2.44 13.27 17.43
CA VAL A 329 3.57 12.96 16.52
C VAL A 329 4.62 14.06 16.55
N LEU A 330 4.20 15.34 16.53
CA LEU A 330 5.11 16.48 16.66
C LEU A 330 5.88 16.45 17.99
N GLU A 331 5.20 16.19 19.10
CA GLU A 331 5.83 16.09 20.42
C GLU A 331 6.91 15.00 20.43
N GLN A 332 6.60 13.80 19.92
CA GLN A 332 7.55 12.69 19.91
C GLN A 332 8.74 12.96 18.98
N ALA A 333 8.52 13.54 17.80
CA ALA A 333 9.58 13.94 16.87
C ALA A 333 10.48 15.02 17.50
N ASN A 334 9.88 15.99 18.17
CA ASN A 334 10.60 17.11 18.80
C ASN A 334 11.42 16.70 20.05
N LYS A 335 11.22 15.50 20.58
CA LYS A 335 12.17 14.91 21.57
C LYS A 335 13.53 14.60 20.94
N LEU A 336 13.59 14.40 19.62
CA LEU A 336 14.79 13.99 18.87
C LEU A 336 15.40 15.08 18.02
N ILE A 337 14.58 15.96 17.42
CA ILE A 337 14.97 16.98 16.44
C ILE A 337 15.45 18.25 17.15
N ALA A 338 16.62 18.76 16.76
CA ALA A 338 17.23 19.94 17.36
C ALA A 338 16.44 21.22 17.07
N ASN A 339 15.97 21.37 15.82
CA ASN A 339 15.10 22.47 15.40
C ASN A 339 13.65 22.00 15.45
N PRO A 340 12.87 22.36 16.48
CA PRO A 340 11.52 21.82 16.66
C PRO A 340 10.63 22.02 15.44
N LEU A 341 9.91 20.98 15.07
CA LEU A 341 8.87 21.02 14.05
C LEU A 341 7.58 21.64 14.63
N THR A 342 6.88 22.38 13.81
CA THR A 342 5.59 23.00 14.14
C THR A 342 4.51 22.55 13.16
N HIS A 343 3.27 22.93 13.40
CA HIS A 343 2.17 22.69 12.44
C HIS A 343 2.45 23.33 11.07
N ASP A 344 3.15 24.48 11.04
CA ASP A 344 3.48 25.19 9.80
C ASP A 344 4.50 24.44 8.94
N ASP A 345 5.23 23.49 9.49
CA ASP A 345 6.16 22.64 8.74
C ASP A 345 5.43 21.49 8.01
N ILE A 346 4.19 21.17 8.40
CA ILE A 346 3.44 20.06 7.84
C ILE A 346 2.87 20.43 6.47
N ILE A 347 3.19 19.65 5.44
CA ILE A 347 2.65 19.80 4.08
C ILE A 347 1.50 18.83 3.78
N GLY A 348 1.40 17.73 4.52
CA GLY A 348 0.33 16.76 4.41
C GLY A 348 0.25 15.85 5.61
N THR A 349 -0.88 15.20 5.76
CA THR A 349 -1.11 14.13 6.74
C THR A 349 -1.80 12.97 6.06
N TYR A 350 -1.64 11.78 6.62
CA TYR A 350 -2.44 10.64 6.24
C TYR A 350 -2.66 9.67 7.40
N SER A 351 -3.72 8.90 7.29
CA SER A 351 -4.15 7.93 8.29
C SER A 351 -4.42 6.58 7.65
N GLY A 352 -3.96 5.51 8.28
CA GLY A 352 -4.24 4.13 7.89
C GLY A 352 -4.74 3.31 9.06
N LEU A 353 -5.62 2.36 8.78
CA LEU A 353 -6.15 1.42 9.77
C LEU A 353 -5.43 0.08 9.64
N ARG A 354 -4.84 -0.40 10.75
CA ARG A 354 -4.25 -1.74 10.81
C ARG A 354 -5.34 -2.75 11.12
N PRO A 355 -5.53 -3.82 10.31
CA PRO A 355 -6.39 -4.93 10.66
C PRO A 355 -5.67 -5.81 11.68
N LEU A 356 -6.06 -5.71 12.94
CA LEU A 356 -5.51 -6.52 14.02
C LEU A 356 -6.46 -7.69 14.29
N LEU A 357 -5.93 -8.92 14.22
CA LEU A 357 -6.70 -10.12 14.51
C LEU A 357 -6.86 -10.34 16.01
N GLN A 358 -8.09 -10.51 16.44
CA GLN A 358 -8.44 -11.01 17.76
C GLN A 358 -9.10 -12.38 17.63
N PRO A 359 -8.61 -13.42 18.35
CA PRO A 359 -9.31 -14.70 18.38
C PRO A 359 -10.69 -14.51 18.99
N LYS A 360 -11.75 -14.96 18.32
CA LYS A 360 -13.08 -15.08 18.96
C LYS A 360 -12.99 -16.11 20.06
N VAL A 361 -12.89 -15.65 21.32
CA VAL A 361 -12.89 -16.54 22.47
C VAL A 361 -14.34 -16.89 22.83
N LYS A 362 -14.75 -18.13 22.58
CA LYS A 362 -16.00 -18.67 23.14
C LYS A 362 -15.73 -19.00 24.63
N GLY A 363 -16.16 -18.13 25.54
CA GLY A 363 -16.13 -18.39 26.99
C GLY A 363 -15.73 -17.19 27.85
N ASP A 364 -16.46 -16.98 28.93
CA ASP A 364 -16.17 -16.02 29.99
C ASP A 364 -14.77 -16.27 30.60
N GLY A 365 -13.89 -15.28 30.53
CA GLY A 365 -12.68 -15.28 31.37
C GLY A 365 -11.33 -15.11 30.70
N ALA A 366 -11.20 -14.63 29.48
CA ALA A 366 -9.89 -14.39 28.87
C ALA A 366 -9.34 -12.99 29.19
N GLN A 367 -8.34 -12.94 30.04
CA GLN A 367 -7.40 -11.84 30.17
C GLN A 367 -6.74 -11.59 28.79
N SER A 368 -6.45 -10.32 28.46
CA SER A 368 -5.90 -9.80 27.21
C SER A 368 -4.91 -10.76 26.54
N THR A 369 -5.38 -11.55 25.61
CA THR A 369 -4.56 -12.36 24.73
C THR A 369 -3.78 -11.42 23.80
N LYS A 370 -2.47 -11.63 23.67
CA LYS A 370 -1.61 -10.91 22.73
C LYS A 370 -2.24 -10.95 21.35
N VAL A 371 -2.61 -9.77 20.83
CA VAL A 371 -3.10 -9.62 19.46
C VAL A 371 -2.02 -10.11 18.50
N SER A 372 -2.30 -11.16 17.73
CA SER A 372 -1.34 -11.73 16.79
C SER A 372 -1.12 -10.78 15.60
N ARG A 373 0.12 -10.67 15.16
CA ARG A 373 0.49 -9.98 13.91
C ARG A 373 0.88 -10.95 12.79
N GLU A 374 0.71 -12.22 13.01
CA GLU A 374 0.71 -13.24 11.98
C GLU A 374 -0.61 -13.15 11.20
N HIS A 375 -0.59 -13.52 9.93
CA HIS A 375 -1.83 -13.65 9.18
C HIS A 375 -2.52 -14.97 9.55
N THR A 376 -3.82 -15.00 9.34
CA THR A 376 -4.61 -16.21 9.51
C THR A 376 -5.53 -16.37 8.30
N VAL A 377 -5.59 -17.60 7.77
CA VAL A 377 -6.57 -18.02 6.79
C VAL A 377 -7.56 -18.96 7.47
N THR A 378 -8.85 -18.72 7.30
CA THR A 378 -9.91 -19.53 7.91
C THR A 378 -11.06 -19.76 6.93
N GLU A 379 -11.76 -20.89 7.08
CA GLU A 379 -13.02 -21.12 6.37
C GLU A 379 -14.14 -20.26 6.99
N VAL A 380 -14.87 -19.55 6.13
CA VAL A 380 -16.07 -18.77 6.50
C VAL A 380 -17.32 -19.64 6.29
N SER A 381 -17.37 -20.33 5.17
CA SER A 381 -18.42 -21.26 4.76
C SER A 381 -17.82 -22.18 3.70
N PRO A 382 -18.32 -23.40 3.51
CA PRO A 382 -17.82 -24.26 2.41
C PRO A 382 -17.79 -23.48 1.08
N GLY A 383 -16.63 -23.40 0.43
CA GLY A 383 -16.39 -22.61 -0.79
C GLY A 383 -16.04 -21.14 -0.55
N MET A 384 -15.88 -20.69 0.69
CA MET A 384 -15.40 -19.34 1.01
C MET A 384 -14.43 -19.35 2.18
N SER A 385 -13.29 -18.68 2.01
CA SER A 385 -12.31 -18.43 3.06
C SER A 385 -12.06 -16.95 3.24
N ALA A 386 -11.51 -16.57 4.40
CA ALA A 386 -11.06 -15.22 4.67
C ALA A 386 -9.60 -15.22 5.13
N ILE A 387 -8.90 -14.14 4.81
CA ILE A 387 -7.56 -13.88 5.29
C ILE A 387 -7.48 -12.48 5.90
N ALA A 388 -6.91 -12.39 7.09
CA ALA A 388 -6.66 -11.11 7.75
C ALA A 388 -5.36 -11.13 8.55
N GLY A 389 -4.91 -9.95 9.00
CA GLY A 389 -3.62 -9.77 9.68
C GLY A 389 -2.45 -9.65 8.71
N GLY A 390 -1.24 -10.00 9.19
CA GLY A 390 -0.02 -9.96 8.38
C GLY A 390 0.57 -8.57 8.16
N LYS A 391 1.43 -8.43 7.16
CA LYS A 391 2.20 -7.22 6.88
C LYS A 391 2.39 -7.01 5.37
N LEU A 392 2.59 -5.74 4.98
CA LEU A 392 2.97 -5.39 3.61
C LEU A 392 4.18 -6.21 3.11
N THR A 393 5.20 -6.39 3.94
CA THR A 393 6.43 -7.12 3.57
C THR A 393 6.17 -8.57 3.18
N THR A 394 5.24 -9.26 3.86
CA THR A 394 4.99 -10.70 3.70
C THR A 394 3.76 -11.01 2.84
N TYR A 395 3.26 -10.03 2.07
CA TYR A 395 2.04 -10.18 1.27
C TYR A 395 2.05 -11.41 0.35
N ARG A 396 3.22 -11.74 -0.20
CA ARG A 396 3.39 -12.87 -1.11
C ARG A 396 3.17 -14.22 -0.40
N VAL A 397 3.70 -14.36 0.83
CA VAL A 397 3.49 -15.56 1.66
C VAL A 397 2.02 -15.67 2.04
N MET A 398 1.42 -14.56 2.49
CA MET A 398 -0.02 -14.50 2.78
C MET A 398 -0.87 -14.94 1.59
N ALA A 399 -0.50 -14.50 0.40
CA ALA A 399 -1.20 -14.85 -0.83
C ALA A 399 -1.07 -16.35 -1.15
N ALA A 400 0.14 -16.91 -1.05
CA ALA A 400 0.39 -18.31 -1.28
C ALA A 400 -0.43 -19.20 -0.32
N ASP A 401 -0.43 -18.86 0.99
CA ASP A 401 -1.16 -19.61 2.01
C ASP A 401 -2.69 -19.55 1.77
N ALA A 402 -3.22 -18.39 1.34
CA ALA A 402 -4.65 -18.26 1.02
C ALA A 402 -5.05 -19.08 -0.21
N VAL A 403 -4.21 -19.12 -1.24
CA VAL A 403 -4.47 -19.94 -2.45
C VAL A 403 -4.29 -21.43 -2.15
N ASP A 404 -3.29 -21.81 -1.34
CA ASP A 404 -3.10 -23.19 -0.89
C ASP A 404 -4.33 -23.67 -0.11
N PHE A 405 -4.88 -22.84 0.78
CA PHE A 405 -6.10 -23.12 1.52
C PHE A 405 -7.30 -23.37 0.57
N ALA A 406 -7.48 -22.51 -0.42
CA ALA A 406 -8.56 -22.62 -1.40
C ALA A 406 -8.43 -23.88 -2.30
N LEU A 407 -7.22 -24.30 -2.58
CA LEU A 407 -6.93 -25.50 -3.39
C LEU A 407 -7.02 -26.80 -2.58
N GLY A 408 -6.79 -26.76 -1.25
CA GLY A 408 -6.70 -27.95 -0.41
C GLY A 408 -5.63 -28.91 -0.91
N ASP A 409 -5.96 -30.20 -1.07
CA ASP A 409 -4.99 -31.23 -1.50
C ASP A 409 -4.34 -30.92 -2.87
N ARG A 410 -5.02 -30.17 -3.74
CA ARG A 410 -4.51 -29.77 -5.06
C ARG A 410 -3.40 -28.72 -5.00
N ALA A 411 -3.13 -28.12 -3.85
CA ALA A 411 -2.06 -27.14 -3.68
C ALA A 411 -0.68 -27.71 -4.00
N GLN A 412 -0.45 -29.00 -3.67
CA GLN A 412 0.81 -29.69 -3.97
C GLN A 412 1.05 -29.90 -5.48
N GLU A 413 -0.02 -30.02 -6.27
CA GLU A 413 0.05 -30.16 -7.73
C GLU A 413 0.33 -28.82 -8.42
N ARG A 414 0.01 -27.71 -7.77
CA ARG A 414 0.12 -26.35 -8.29
C ARG A 414 0.78 -25.41 -7.27
N PRO A 415 2.06 -25.61 -6.94
CA PRO A 415 2.75 -24.78 -5.94
C PRO A 415 2.89 -23.34 -6.40
N SER A 416 2.99 -22.41 -5.43
CA SER A 416 3.26 -21.00 -5.72
C SER A 416 4.59 -20.81 -6.45
N VAL A 417 4.59 -19.97 -7.47
CA VAL A 417 5.77 -19.59 -8.27
C VAL A 417 6.15 -18.12 -8.11
N THR A 418 5.43 -17.37 -7.27
CA THR A 418 5.56 -15.91 -7.15
C THR A 418 6.92 -15.45 -6.63
N GLU A 419 7.74 -16.29 -6.00
CA GLU A 419 9.16 -15.98 -5.70
C GLU A 419 9.98 -15.68 -6.96
N THR A 420 9.51 -16.12 -8.12
CA THR A 420 10.24 -15.95 -9.39
C THR A 420 9.60 -14.95 -10.33
N ILE A 421 8.44 -14.41 -9.98
CA ILE A 421 7.70 -13.48 -10.82
C ILE A 421 8.19 -12.06 -10.56
N ALA A 422 8.71 -11.42 -11.59
CA ALA A 422 9.02 -10.00 -11.59
C ALA A 422 7.72 -9.20 -11.82
N LEU A 423 7.53 -8.12 -11.07
CA LEU A 423 6.42 -7.19 -11.31
C LEU A 423 6.66 -6.38 -12.59
N VAL A 424 5.60 -5.81 -13.16
CA VAL A 424 5.71 -4.85 -14.28
C VAL A 424 6.75 -3.78 -13.94
N GLY A 425 7.60 -3.43 -14.90
CA GLY A 425 8.71 -2.50 -14.69
C GLY A 425 9.98 -3.09 -14.07
N ALA A 426 9.94 -4.30 -13.51
CA ALA A 426 11.11 -4.91 -12.88
C ALA A 426 12.03 -5.64 -13.86
N GLU A 427 11.45 -6.32 -14.85
CA GLU A 427 12.25 -7.02 -15.87
C GLU A 427 12.99 -6.00 -16.75
N GLY A 428 14.30 -6.20 -16.92
CA GLY A 428 15.15 -5.26 -17.67
C GLY A 428 15.55 -3.99 -16.92
N TYR A 429 14.97 -3.70 -15.74
CA TYR A 429 15.23 -2.48 -14.99
C TYR A 429 16.73 -2.18 -14.78
N ARG A 430 17.53 -3.19 -14.39
CA ARG A 430 18.96 -2.99 -14.13
C ARG A 430 19.74 -2.52 -15.38
N ALA A 431 19.36 -2.98 -16.56
CA ALA A 431 19.98 -2.53 -17.82
C ALA A 431 19.57 -1.08 -18.15
N ILE A 432 18.30 -0.75 -17.92
CA ILE A 432 17.78 0.62 -18.11
C ILE A 432 18.46 1.59 -17.12
N GLU A 433 18.53 1.20 -15.83
CA GLU A 433 19.20 1.99 -14.79
C GLU A 433 20.67 2.25 -15.12
N ALA A 434 21.40 1.23 -15.61
CA ALA A 434 22.80 1.38 -16.05
C ALA A 434 22.94 2.30 -17.28
N GLY A 435 21.92 2.41 -18.09
CA GLY A 435 21.86 3.28 -19.28
C GLY A 435 21.10 4.59 -19.07
N ARG A 436 20.83 5.00 -17.83
CA ARG A 436 19.94 6.13 -17.49
C ARG A 436 20.31 7.45 -18.14
N ASP A 437 21.61 7.72 -18.33
CA ASP A 437 22.11 8.96 -18.95
C ASP A 437 21.59 9.14 -20.38
N ARG A 438 21.37 8.05 -21.12
CA ARG A 438 20.82 8.12 -22.50
C ARG A 438 19.38 8.65 -22.51
N TYR A 439 18.56 8.22 -21.52
CA TYR A 439 17.19 8.72 -21.37
C TYR A 439 17.20 10.17 -20.89
N ALA A 440 18.06 10.50 -19.90
CA ALA A 440 18.22 11.85 -19.40
C ALA A 440 18.59 12.82 -20.54
N GLN A 441 19.55 12.47 -21.39
CA GLN A 441 19.95 13.29 -22.56
C GLN A 441 18.83 13.39 -23.62
N ARG A 442 18.16 12.27 -23.93
CA ARG A 442 17.12 12.24 -24.96
C ARG A 442 15.97 13.18 -24.64
N TYR A 443 15.52 13.22 -23.40
CA TYR A 443 14.33 13.96 -22.97
C TYR A 443 14.65 15.24 -22.19
N GLY A 444 15.94 15.58 -22.00
CA GLY A 444 16.37 16.76 -21.25
C GLY A 444 16.06 16.67 -19.74
N TRP A 445 16.06 15.45 -19.17
CA TRP A 445 15.80 15.24 -17.75
C TRP A 445 17.05 15.44 -16.91
N ASP A 446 16.91 16.12 -15.78
CA ASP A 446 17.94 16.20 -14.74
C ASP A 446 18.00 14.91 -13.90
N GLU A 447 19.01 14.84 -13.02
CA GLU A 447 19.27 13.68 -12.17
C GLU A 447 18.08 13.33 -11.24
N ASP A 448 17.41 14.34 -10.71
CA ASP A 448 16.25 14.12 -9.82
C ASP A 448 15.06 13.57 -10.61
N ARG A 449 14.83 14.07 -11.81
CA ARG A 449 13.78 13.61 -12.71
C ARG A 449 13.98 12.17 -13.13
N ILE A 450 15.15 11.84 -13.68
CA ILE A 450 15.43 10.47 -14.14
C ILE A 450 15.37 9.47 -12.99
N THR A 451 15.87 9.85 -11.81
CA THR A 451 15.78 9.02 -10.60
C THR A 451 14.32 8.79 -10.21
N HIS A 452 13.52 9.86 -10.15
CA HIS A 452 12.09 9.77 -9.83
C HIS A 452 11.33 8.84 -10.79
N LEU A 453 11.56 8.97 -12.10
CA LEU A 453 10.90 8.16 -13.11
C LEU A 453 11.34 6.70 -13.06
N LEU A 454 12.63 6.42 -12.85
CA LEU A 454 13.14 5.06 -12.71
C LEU A 454 12.63 4.37 -11.44
N GLU A 455 12.60 5.07 -10.30
CA GLU A 455 12.04 4.54 -9.05
C GLU A 455 10.52 4.30 -9.12
N ARG A 456 9.86 4.87 -10.13
CA ARG A 456 8.42 4.80 -10.30
C ARG A 456 7.98 3.79 -11.35
N TYR A 457 8.63 3.77 -12.50
CA TYR A 457 8.25 3.00 -13.68
C TYR A 457 9.21 1.86 -14.01
N GLY A 458 10.44 1.91 -13.47
CA GLY A 458 11.46 0.93 -13.81
C GLY A 458 11.70 0.86 -15.32
N ALA A 459 11.64 -0.35 -15.90
CA ALA A 459 11.79 -0.55 -17.33
C ALA A 459 10.65 0.06 -18.17
N GLN A 460 9.48 0.32 -17.57
CA GLN A 460 8.37 0.98 -18.27
C GLN A 460 8.60 2.49 -18.51
N ILE A 461 9.76 3.03 -18.12
CA ILE A 461 10.19 4.35 -18.57
C ILE A 461 10.26 4.43 -20.09
N GLU A 462 10.42 3.29 -20.79
CA GLU A 462 10.37 3.21 -22.26
C GLU A 462 8.95 3.45 -22.78
N ASP A 463 7.92 2.92 -22.08
CA ASP A 463 6.52 3.19 -22.44
C ASP A 463 6.17 4.66 -22.21
N LEU A 464 6.65 5.24 -21.08
CA LEU A 464 6.50 6.68 -20.82
C LEU A 464 7.19 7.52 -21.90
N GLY A 465 8.40 7.14 -22.29
CA GLY A 465 9.14 7.78 -23.39
C GLY A 465 8.40 7.69 -24.73
N ALA A 466 7.78 6.54 -25.03
CA ALA A 466 6.98 6.38 -26.24
C ALA A 466 5.75 7.30 -26.27
N LEU A 467 5.12 7.57 -25.11
CA LEU A 467 4.04 8.58 -25.01
C LEU A 467 4.56 9.98 -25.37
N ILE A 468 5.74 10.35 -24.86
CA ILE A 468 6.37 11.66 -25.11
C ILE A 468 6.83 11.78 -26.58
N ASP A 469 7.36 10.71 -27.16
CA ASP A 469 7.76 10.69 -28.58
C ASP A 469 6.56 10.86 -29.52
N ALA A 470 5.40 10.31 -29.14
CA ALA A 470 4.17 10.44 -29.90
C ALA A 470 3.53 11.83 -29.75
N ASP A 471 3.64 12.43 -28.56
CA ASP A 471 3.17 13.78 -28.25
C ASP A 471 4.17 14.50 -27.33
N PRO A 472 5.05 15.35 -27.88
CA PRO A 472 6.05 16.07 -27.11
C PRO A 472 5.50 16.98 -25.99
N ASP A 473 4.22 17.37 -26.05
CA ASP A 473 3.57 18.15 -25.01
C ASP A 473 3.46 17.37 -23.69
N LEU A 474 3.39 16.05 -23.76
CA LEU A 474 3.37 15.16 -22.59
C LEU A 474 4.70 15.16 -21.82
N GLY A 475 5.80 15.53 -22.46
CA GLY A 475 7.10 15.71 -21.80
C GLY A 475 7.20 16.97 -20.92
N LYS A 476 6.22 17.86 -20.98
CA LYS A 476 6.20 19.06 -20.13
C LYS A 476 5.85 18.72 -18.69
N PRO A 477 6.47 19.38 -17.71
CA PRO A 477 6.06 19.31 -16.31
C PRO A 477 4.63 19.85 -16.12
N LEU A 478 3.90 19.28 -15.15
CA LEU A 478 2.64 19.89 -14.67
C LEU A 478 2.93 21.26 -14.08
N LYS A 479 2.12 22.26 -14.41
CA LYS A 479 2.33 23.67 -14.06
C LYS A 479 2.46 23.88 -12.55
N HIS A 480 1.62 23.23 -11.73
CA HIS A 480 1.59 23.36 -10.28
C HIS A 480 2.16 22.14 -9.54
N ALA A 481 2.73 21.20 -10.27
CA ALA A 481 3.40 20.01 -9.73
C ALA A 481 4.59 19.62 -10.62
N PRO A 482 5.63 20.48 -10.73
CA PRO A 482 6.69 20.32 -11.73
C PRO A 482 7.54 19.06 -11.54
N GLN A 483 7.42 18.36 -10.42
CA GLN A 483 8.01 17.05 -10.20
C GLN A 483 7.38 15.93 -11.04
N PHE A 484 6.16 16.14 -11.54
CA PHE A 484 5.47 15.21 -12.43
C PHE A 484 5.36 15.77 -13.84
N LEU A 485 5.38 14.88 -14.83
CA LEU A 485 5.13 15.21 -16.24
C LEU A 485 3.64 15.04 -16.55
N ARG A 486 3.17 15.68 -17.61
CA ARG A 486 1.84 15.41 -18.17
C ARG A 486 1.72 13.93 -18.57
N ALA A 487 2.81 13.34 -19.05
CA ALA A 487 2.92 11.91 -19.35
C ALA A 487 2.63 11.01 -18.14
N ASP A 488 2.94 11.41 -16.90
CA ASP A 488 2.62 10.63 -15.70
C ASP A 488 1.10 10.44 -15.54
N VAL A 489 0.32 11.47 -15.89
CA VAL A 489 -1.15 11.41 -15.83
C VAL A 489 -1.69 10.50 -16.92
N VAL A 490 -1.21 10.66 -18.16
CA VAL A 490 -1.61 9.80 -19.30
C VAL A 490 -1.23 8.35 -19.05
N PHE A 491 -0.05 8.10 -18.49
CA PHE A 491 0.40 6.76 -18.11
C PHE A 491 -0.57 6.14 -17.09
N ALA A 492 -0.94 6.89 -16.06
CA ALA A 492 -1.87 6.42 -15.03
C ALA A 492 -3.25 6.05 -15.62
N LEU A 493 -3.74 6.84 -16.60
CA LEU A 493 -5.00 6.58 -17.29
C LEU A 493 -4.95 5.35 -18.21
N ARG A 494 -3.87 5.19 -18.96
CA ARG A 494 -3.75 4.13 -19.98
C ARG A 494 -3.23 2.80 -19.44
N TYR A 495 -2.57 2.80 -18.26
CA TYR A 495 -1.91 1.59 -17.76
C TYR A 495 -2.29 1.21 -16.33
N GLU A 496 -2.83 2.15 -15.50
CA GLU A 496 -2.92 1.95 -14.06
C GLU A 496 -4.36 1.99 -13.49
N GLY A 497 -5.37 1.95 -14.36
CA GLY A 497 -6.77 1.78 -13.98
C GLY A 497 -7.41 2.98 -13.28
N VAL A 498 -6.98 4.19 -13.62
CA VAL A 498 -7.58 5.42 -13.12
C VAL A 498 -8.97 5.63 -13.71
N LEU A 499 -9.94 5.94 -12.87
CA LEU A 499 -11.32 6.27 -13.26
C LEU A 499 -11.75 7.67 -12.80
N HIS A 500 -11.11 8.23 -11.77
CA HIS A 500 -11.48 9.51 -11.15
C HIS A 500 -10.25 10.38 -10.85
N LEU A 501 -10.49 11.71 -10.72
CA LEU A 501 -9.45 12.68 -10.34
C LEU A 501 -8.75 12.28 -9.03
N GLU A 502 -9.50 11.78 -8.04
CA GLU A 502 -8.93 11.39 -6.76
C GLU A 502 -7.96 10.20 -6.90
N ASP A 503 -8.18 9.28 -7.88
CA ASP A 503 -7.27 8.15 -8.12
C ASP A 503 -5.90 8.66 -8.56
N VAL A 504 -5.87 9.69 -9.42
CA VAL A 504 -4.63 10.36 -9.84
C VAL A 504 -3.95 11.03 -8.66
N LEU A 505 -4.65 11.97 -7.99
CA LEU A 505 -4.05 12.84 -7.00
C LEU A 505 -3.62 12.12 -5.72
N VAL A 506 -4.39 11.10 -5.32
CA VAL A 506 -4.19 10.41 -4.02
C VAL A 506 -3.28 9.19 -4.16
N ARG A 507 -3.40 8.39 -5.23
CA ARG A 507 -2.75 7.07 -5.31
C ARG A 507 -1.78 6.90 -6.47
N ARG A 508 -1.85 7.76 -7.51
CA ARG A 508 -0.88 7.68 -8.63
C ARG A 508 0.23 8.71 -8.46
N VAL A 509 -0.05 10.00 -8.46
CA VAL A 509 0.97 11.06 -8.34
C VAL A 509 1.18 11.55 -6.90
N ARG A 510 0.37 11.15 -5.94
CA ARG A 510 0.53 11.43 -4.50
C ARG A 510 0.52 12.94 -4.12
N LEU A 511 -0.02 13.83 -4.95
CA LEU A 511 -0.09 15.27 -4.65
C LEU A 511 -0.91 15.58 -3.40
N ASP A 512 -1.86 14.71 -3.05
CA ASP A 512 -2.61 14.77 -1.80
C ASP A 512 -1.71 14.78 -0.54
N LEU A 513 -0.53 14.15 -0.62
CA LEU A 513 0.44 14.09 0.47
C LEU A 513 1.59 15.10 0.32
N GLU A 514 1.94 15.43 -0.92
CA GLU A 514 3.15 16.19 -1.24
C GLU A 514 2.93 17.70 -1.27
N GLN A 515 1.68 18.16 -1.27
CA GLN A 515 1.33 19.57 -1.39
C GLN A 515 0.35 20.01 -0.30
N ARG A 516 0.56 21.22 0.22
CA ARG A 516 -0.33 21.81 1.27
C ARG A 516 -1.76 21.96 0.80
N ASP A 517 -1.97 22.25 -0.49
CA ASP A 517 -3.29 22.36 -1.10
C ASP A 517 -3.84 21.00 -1.56
N ARG A 518 -3.12 19.90 -1.26
CA ARG A 518 -3.46 18.52 -1.62
C ARG A 518 -3.67 18.33 -3.13
N GLY A 519 -2.95 19.12 -3.94
CA GLY A 519 -2.98 19.05 -5.39
C GLY A 519 -4.13 19.83 -6.05
N LEU A 520 -4.89 20.66 -5.31
CA LEU A 520 -5.99 21.45 -5.88
C LEU A 520 -5.53 22.40 -6.98
N ALA A 521 -4.34 23.00 -6.86
CA ALA A 521 -3.82 23.88 -7.91
C ALA A 521 -3.46 23.12 -9.19
N ALA A 522 -3.06 21.84 -9.10
CA ALA A 522 -2.76 21.00 -10.25
C ALA A 522 -4.02 20.35 -10.88
N ALA A 523 -5.10 20.23 -10.11
CA ALA A 523 -6.31 19.51 -10.52
C ALA A 523 -6.92 19.99 -11.85
N PRO A 524 -7.02 21.31 -12.17
CA PRO A 524 -7.57 21.76 -13.45
C PRO A 524 -6.79 21.26 -14.66
N GLU A 525 -5.44 21.26 -14.63
CA GLU A 525 -4.62 20.75 -15.73
C GLU A 525 -4.74 19.23 -15.85
N ILE A 526 -4.77 18.50 -14.73
CA ILE A 526 -4.97 17.05 -14.71
C ILE A 526 -6.34 16.69 -15.29
N LEU A 527 -7.39 17.43 -14.92
CA LEU A 527 -8.74 17.22 -15.45
C LEU A 527 -8.84 17.47 -16.95
N GLU A 528 -8.11 18.44 -17.50
CA GLU A 528 -8.09 18.66 -18.95
C GLU A 528 -7.44 17.47 -19.70
N ILE A 529 -6.38 16.88 -19.14
CA ILE A 529 -5.78 15.65 -19.66
C ILE A 529 -6.78 14.49 -19.55
N MET A 530 -7.43 14.29 -18.40
CA MET A 530 -8.44 13.26 -18.18
C MET A 530 -9.63 13.41 -19.11
N ARG A 531 -10.10 14.65 -19.33
CA ARG A 531 -11.17 14.97 -20.26
C ARG A 531 -10.86 14.46 -21.66
N SER A 532 -9.65 14.75 -22.14
CA SER A 532 -9.20 14.32 -23.47
C SER A 532 -9.09 12.80 -23.59
N GLU A 533 -8.48 12.14 -22.60
CA GLU A 533 -8.23 10.69 -22.61
C GLU A 533 -9.49 9.85 -22.39
N LEU A 534 -10.43 10.33 -21.55
CA LEU A 534 -11.63 9.61 -21.15
C LEU A 534 -12.91 10.10 -21.85
N ASN A 535 -12.80 11.07 -22.78
CA ASN A 535 -13.91 11.69 -23.48
C ASN A 535 -14.99 12.25 -22.53
N TRP A 536 -14.57 12.92 -21.46
CA TRP A 536 -15.48 13.53 -20.50
C TRP A 536 -16.09 14.83 -21.03
N ASP A 537 -17.34 15.07 -20.67
CA ASP A 537 -17.98 16.35 -20.86
C ASP A 537 -17.66 17.36 -19.75
N ASP A 538 -18.05 18.61 -19.93
CA ASP A 538 -17.80 19.68 -18.96
C ASP A 538 -18.50 19.44 -17.63
N ALA A 539 -19.66 18.76 -17.63
CA ALA A 539 -20.40 18.45 -16.42
C ALA A 539 -19.66 17.43 -15.55
N LYS A 540 -19.07 16.39 -16.18
CA LYS A 540 -18.24 15.40 -15.48
C LYS A 540 -16.98 16.04 -14.90
N VAL A 541 -16.28 16.87 -15.68
CA VAL A 541 -15.09 17.61 -15.22
C VAL A 541 -15.41 18.49 -14.00
N ALA A 542 -16.50 19.26 -14.08
CA ALA A 542 -16.93 20.12 -12.98
C ALA A 542 -17.29 19.32 -11.72
N ARG A 543 -17.96 18.18 -11.88
CA ARG A 543 -18.32 17.27 -10.78
C ARG A 543 -17.09 16.68 -10.09
N GLU A 544 -16.12 16.19 -10.84
CA GLU A 544 -14.87 15.63 -10.31
C GLU A 544 -14.10 16.66 -9.48
N LEU A 545 -13.98 17.89 -10.01
CA LEU A 545 -13.32 19.00 -9.28
C LEU A 545 -14.07 19.35 -8.00
N ALA A 546 -15.40 19.44 -8.06
CA ALA A 546 -16.23 19.79 -6.91
C ALA A 546 -16.11 18.74 -5.79
N LEU A 547 -16.25 17.45 -6.12
CA LEU A 547 -16.12 16.35 -5.15
C LEU A 547 -14.73 16.31 -4.50
N TYR A 548 -13.67 16.49 -5.29
CA TYR A 548 -12.33 16.52 -4.74
C TYR A 548 -12.08 17.75 -3.86
N THR A 549 -12.62 18.91 -4.23
CA THR A 549 -12.52 20.15 -3.44
C THR A 549 -13.21 20.01 -2.09
N GLU A 550 -14.44 19.47 -2.07
CA GLU A 550 -15.18 19.22 -0.82
C GLU A 550 -14.46 18.19 0.06
N ARG A 551 -13.89 17.14 -0.54
CA ARG A 551 -13.05 16.18 0.18
C ARG A 551 -11.86 16.86 0.87
N VAL A 552 -11.10 17.70 0.15
CA VAL A 552 -9.94 18.41 0.72
C VAL A 552 -10.35 19.35 1.84
N LYS A 553 -11.49 20.04 1.68
CA LYS A 553 -12.06 20.91 2.72
C LYS A 553 -12.41 20.10 3.98
N ALA A 554 -13.11 18.97 3.81
CA ALA A 554 -13.49 18.10 4.93
C ALA A 554 -12.27 17.55 5.68
N ILE A 555 -11.20 17.15 4.97
CA ILE A 555 -9.97 16.68 5.60
C ILE A 555 -9.34 17.79 6.45
N ARG A 556 -9.25 19.03 5.94
CA ARG A 556 -8.70 20.17 6.70
C ARG A 556 -9.53 20.51 7.94
N GLU A 557 -10.86 20.44 7.82
CA GLU A 557 -11.74 20.61 8.96
C GLU A 557 -11.56 19.50 9.99
N ALA A 558 -11.45 18.25 9.56
CA ALA A 558 -11.22 17.09 10.42
C ALA A 558 -9.88 17.16 11.16
N GLU A 559 -8.81 17.61 10.49
CA GLU A 559 -7.47 17.82 11.10
C GLU A 559 -7.47 18.88 12.23
N SER A 560 -8.50 19.71 12.31
CA SER A 560 -8.66 20.70 13.39
C SER A 560 -9.46 20.19 14.58
N THR A 561 -10.12 19.02 14.45
CA THR A 561 -10.94 18.43 15.52
C THR A 561 -10.09 17.71 16.56
N SER A 562 -10.65 17.50 17.75
CA SER A 562 -9.94 16.85 18.85
C SER A 562 -10.18 15.34 18.95
N THR A 563 -11.29 14.85 18.39
CA THR A 563 -11.70 13.44 18.52
C THR A 563 -11.93 12.79 17.16
N ASP A 564 -11.79 11.46 17.12
CA ASP A 564 -12.06 10.67 15.91
C ASP A 564 -13.52 10.75 15.47
N ALA A 565 -14.46 10.80 16.41
CA ALA A 565 -15.89 10.94 16.11
C ALA A 565 -16.20 12.27 15.40
N GLU A 566 -15.64 13.39 15.89
CA GLU A 566 -15.80 14.71 15.24
C GLU A 566 -15.17 14.73 13.85
N ALA A 567 -13.96 14.15 13.72
CA ALA A 567 -13.23 14.07 12.45
C ALA A 567 -14.00 13.22 11.43
N SER A 568 -14.45 12.03 11.83
CA SER A 568 -15.23 11.12 10.99
C SER A 568 -16.54 11.76 10.51
N ALA A 569 -17.25 12.47 11.38
CA ALA A 569 -18.49 13.16 11.02
C ALA A 569 -18.29 14.19 9.89
N LYS A 570 -17.13 14.88 9.84
CA LYS A 570 -16.79 15.81 8.75
C LYS A 570 -16.60 15.08 7.41
N ILE A 571 -15.94 13.92 7.45
CA ILE A 571 -15.61 13.15 6.26
C ILE A 571 -16.85 12.44 5.69
N VAL A 572 -17.68 11.84 6.54
CA VAL A 572 -18.91 11.13 6.14
C VAL A 572 -19.96 12.08 5.54
N ALA A 573 -19.91 13.36 5.90
CA ALA A 573 -20.80 14.39 5.35
C ALA A 573 -20.52 14.73 3.87
N VAL A 574 -19.38 14.27 3.30
CA VAL A 574 -18.99 14.52 1.91
C VAL A 574 -19.21 13.29 1.04
N ASP A 575 -19.93 13.47 -0.06
CA ASP A 575 -20.20 12.40 -1.02
C ASP A 575 -18.90 11.84 -1.62
N PRO A 576 -18.74 10.50 -1.65
CA PRO A 576 -17.66 9.88 -2.42
C PRO A 576 -17.96 9.94 -3.91
N VAL A 577 -16.91 9.82 -4.74
CA VAL A 577 -17.04 9.82 -6.21
C VAL A 577 -17.88 8.65 -6.74
N ALA A 578 -17.79 7.50 -6.09
CA ALA A 578 -18.60 6.31 -6.36
C ALA A 578 -19.03 5.70 -5.01
N PRO A 579 -20.24 6.02 -4.53
CA PRO A 579 -20.68 5.59 -3.21
C PRO A 579 -20.88 4.07 -3.15
N ARG A 580 -20.36 3.46 -2.08
CA ARG A 580 -20.60 2.05 -1.78
C ARG A 580 -22.08 1.83 -1.45
N ARG A 581 -22.62 0.70 -1.87
CA ARG A 581 -23.96 0.29 -1.46
C ARG A 581 -23.92 -0.22 -0.01
N LYS A 582 -24.94 0.11 0.77
CA LYS A 582 -25.12 -0.47 2.10
C LYS A 582 -25.38 -1.97 1.95
N LEU A 583 -24.60 -2.77 2.65
CA LEU A 583 -24.81 -4.21 2.68
C LEU A 583 -26.03 -4.51 3.60
N ASN A 584 -26.94 -5.36 3.13
CA ASN A 584 -28.04 -5.86 3.94
C ASN A 584 -27.52 -6.96 4.89
N VAL A 585 -26.76 -6.56 5.88
CA VAL A 585 -26.32 -7.46 6.94
C VAL A 585 -27.52 -7.68 7.84
N GLN A 586 -28.11 -8.87 7.80
CA GLN A 586 -29.15 -9.28 8.77
C GLN A 586 -28.45 -9.48 10.12
N HIS A 587 -28.50 -8.47 10.97
CA HIS A 587 -28.18 -8.66 12.39
C HIS A 587 -29.35 -9.45 13.01
N HIS A 588 -29.16 -10.73 13.23
CA HIS A 588 -30.04 -11.56 14.04
C HIS A 588 -29.61 -11.54 15.49
#